data_85dbcd9661fdd5e8b49fca7a0b3b267b
#
_entry.id   85dbcd9661fdd5e8b49fca7a0b3b267b
#
_cell.length_a   1.000
_cell.length_b   1.000
_cell.length_c   1.000
_cell.angle_alpha   90.00
_cell.angle_beta   90.00
_cell.angle_gamma   90.00
#
_symmetry.space_group_name_H-M   'P 1'
#
loop_
_entity.id
_entity.type
_entity.pdbx_description
1 polymer ?
#
loop_
_entity_poly.entity_id
_entity_poly.type
_entity_poly.pdbx_seq_one_letter_code
_entity_poly.pdbx_strand_id
1 'polypeptide(L)'
;EVDVTIHMNNKNVPVIIKNDNLYSSKNYNERPSSSESKVNMDEVISVPLIKLAFARSGDKGDNANIGIISRRPEYLPYISDALSSDAVAKYFNHIIDGHVISWEVPGIHGLNFLLKNALGGGGMASLNVDPQGKAYAQQLLEYKIPIDKNVFNDIEHKLG
;
A
#
# COMPACT_ATOMS: atom_id res chain seq x y z
N GLU A 1 -23.66 -22.16 5.40
CA GLU A 1 -22.82 -23.22 6.00
C GLU A 1 -22.08 -23.88 4.85
N VAL A 2 -20.77 -24.04 4.94
CA VAL A 2 -19.97 -24.66 3.87
C VAL A 2 -19.47 -25.98 4.40
N ASP A 3 -19.95 -27.07 3.80
CA ASP A 3 -19.46 -28.42 4.10
C ASP A 3 -18.10 -28.64 3.42
N VAL A 4 -17.07 -28.79 4.23
CA VAL A 4 -15.72 -29.07 3.74
C VAL A 4 -15.37 -30.54 4.01
N THR A 5 -14.95 -31.25 2.97
CA THR A 5 -14.53 -32.65 3.07
C THR A 5 -13.12 -32.79 2.49
N ILE A 6 -12.22 -33.38 3.25
CA ILE A 6 -10.87 -33.71 2.78
C ILE A 6 -10.88 -35.15 2.25
N HIS A 7 -10.42 -35.31 1.00
CA HIS A 7 -10.23 -36.62 0.37
C HIS A 7 -8.76 -37.05 0.54
N MET A 8 -8.53 -38.05 1.35
CA MET A 8 -7.18 -38.60 1.61
C MET A 8 -7.19 -40.10 1.62
N ASN A 9 -6.29 -40.76 0.87
CA ASN A 9 -6.10 -42.23 0.86
C ASN A 9 -7.42 -43.00 0.69
N ASN A 10 -8.24 -42.65 -0.30
CA ASN A 10 -9.59 -43.19 -0.56
C ASN A 10 -10.59 -43.06 0.60
N LYS A 11 -10.33 -42.19 1.54
CA LYS A 11 -11.27 -41.85 2.64
C LYS A 11 -11.72 -40.40 2.55
N ASN A 12 -12.99 -40.21 2.82
CA ASN A 12 -13.58 -38.88 2.95
C ASN A 12 -13.61 -38.52 4.44
N VAL A 13 -12.89 -37.48 4.81
CA VAL A 13 -12.86 -36.99 6.19
C VAL A 13 -13.62 -35.66 6.24
N PRO A 14 -14.78 -35.59 6.90
CA PRO A 14 -15.47 -34.31 7.07
C PRO A 14 -14.66 -33.41 8.00
N VAL A 15 -14.46 -32.15 7.58
CA VAL A 15 -13.82 -31.14 8.40
C VAL A 15 -14.90 -30.43 9.19
N ILE A 16 -14.94 -30.66 10.50
CA ILE A 16 -15.79 -29.89 11.39
C ILE A 16 -15.10 -28.53 11.61
N ILE A 17 -15.57 -27.52 10.86
CA ILE A 17 -15.18 -26.13 11.13
C ILE A 17 -15.95 -25.75 12.41
N LYS A 18 -15.28 -25.79 13.54
CA LYS A 18 -15.84 -25.21 14.76
C LYS A 18 -15.98 -23.71 14.47
N ASN A 19 -17.19 -23.25 14.48
CA ASN A 19 -17.51 -21.83 14.40
C ASN A 19 -17.18 -21.21 15.78
N ASP A 20 -15.91 -21.28 16.16
CA ASP A 20 -15.45 -20.49 17.28
C ASP A 20 -15.59 -19.05 16.80
N ASN A 21 -16.38 -18.24 17.49
CA ASN A 21 -16.58 -16.80 17.24
C ASN A 21 -15.26 -15.99 17.38
N LEU A 22 -14.15 -16.55 16.90
CA LEU A 22 -12.83 -15.92 16.83
C LEU A 22 -12.79 -14.74 15.88
N TYR A 23 -13.76 -14.65 14.96
CA TYR A 23 -14.03 -13.47 14.15
C TYR A 23 -15.27 -12.75 14.68
N SER A 24 -15.34 -12.47 15.99
CA SER A 24 -16.16 -11.35 16.39
C SER A 24 -15.57 -10.15 15.65
N SER A 25 -16.40 -9.44 14.93
CA SER A 25 -16.07 -8.12 14.37
C SER A 25 -15.84 -7.14 15.51
N LYS A 26 -14.80 -7.39 16.32
CA LYS A 26 -14.26 -6.37 17.21
C LYS A 26 -13.87 -5.26 16.27
N ASN A 27 -14.57 -4.15 16.42
CA ASN A 27 -14.42 -2.93 15.67
C ASN A 27 -12.94 -2.69 15.30
N TYR A 28 -12.59 -2.98 14.05
CA TYR A 28 -11.32 -2.57 13.46
C TYR A 28 -11.23 -1.04 13.29
N ASN A 29 -12.22 -0.31 13.85
CA ASN A 29 -12.36 1.13 13.70
C ASN A 29 -11.55 1.95 14.69
N GLU A 30 -10.84 1.31 15.63
CA GLU A 30 -9.98 2.02 16.57
C GLU A 30 -8.53 1.54 16.44
N ARG A 31 -7.94 1.71 15.25
CA ARG A 31 -6.51 1.92 15.23
C ARG A 31 -6.27 3.33 15.75
N PRO A 32 -5.40 3.53 16.75
CA PRO A 32 -4.97 4.87 17.06
C PRO A 32 -4.46 5.44 15.74
N SER A 33 -5.09 6.52 15.28
CA SER A 33 -4.51 7.35 14.23
C SER A 33 -3.08 7.58 14.66
N SER A 34 -2.12 7.21 13.81
CA SER A 34 -0.74 7.61 14.05
C SER A 34 -0.80 9.06 14.45
N SER A 35 -0.33 9.36 15.66
CA SER A 35 -0.27 10.74 16.15
C SER A 35 0.26 11.57 15.00
N GLU A 36 -0.46 12.65 14.66
CA GLU A 36 0.01 13.66 13.73
C GLU A 36 1.28 14.29 14.31
N SER A 37 2.36 13.57 14.31
CA SER A 37 3.67 14.12 14.53
C SER A 37 4.02 14.85 13.23
N LYS A 38 3.62 16.13 13.14
CA LYS A 38 4.20 17.03 12.15
C LYS A 38 5.70 16.91 12.31
N VAL A 39 6.33 16.32 11.31
CA VAL A 39 7.77 16.14 11.32
C VAL A 39 8.38 17.53 11.27
N ASN A 40 9.08 17.93 12.35
CA ASN A 40 9.75 19.20 12.38
C ASN A 40 10.96 19.07 11.47
N MET A 41 11.02 19.85 10.39
CA MET A 41 12.06 19.79 9.39
C MET A 41 12.85 21.11 9.44
N ASP A 42 14.14 21.03 9.77
CA ASP A 42 15.02 22.21 9.82
C ASP A 42 15.48 22.62 8.42
N GLU A 43 15.86 21.67 7.59
CA GLU A 43 16.23 21.90 6.18
C GLU A 43 15.57 20.85 5.28
N VAL A 44 14.59 21.27 4.49
CA VAL A 44 13.81 20.38 3.63
C VAL A 44 14.49 20.16 2.28
N ILE A 45 14.72 18.90 1.93
CA ILE A 45 15.09 18.48 0.58
C ILE A 45 13.97 17.63 -0.03
N SER A 46 13.94 17.55 -1.35
CA SER A 46 12.95 16.77 -2.10
C SER A 46 13.63 15.61 -2.80
N VAL A 47 13.32 14.39 -2.40
CA VAL A 47 13.91 13.17 -2.97
C VAL A 47 12.86 12.28 -3.59
N PRO A 48 13.16 11.54 -4.67
CA PRO A 48 12.19 10.60 -5.24
C PRO A 48 11.94 9.44 -4.26
N LEU A 49 10.69 8.98 -4.21
CA LEU A 49 10.25 7.91 -3.31
C LEU A 49 11.11 6.65 -3.40
N ILE A 50 11.65 6.33 -4.60
CA ILE A 50 12.53 5.17 -4.82
C ILE A 50 13.77 5.18 -3.90
N LYS A 51 14.22 6.34 -3.46
CA LYS A 51 15.32 6.45 -2.49
C LYS A 51 14.91 6.05 -1.08
N LEU A 52 13.62 6.19 -0.74
CA LEU A 52 13.09 6.01 0.60
C LEU A 52 12.31 4.69 0.76
N ALA A 53 11.84 4.09 -0.34
CA ALA A 53 10.95 2.93 -0.27
C ALA A 53 11.14 1.95 -1.43
N PHE A 54 10.64 0.73 -1.20
CA PHE A 54 10.29 -0.22 -2.24
C PHE A 54 8.80 -0.12 -2.52
N ALA A 55 8.38 -0.35 -3.75
CA ALA A 55 6.97 -0.41 -4.09
C ALA A 55 6.66 -1.49 -5.11
N ARG A 56 5.43 -1.99 -5.07
CA ARG A 56 4.91 -2.93 -6.02
C ARG A 56 3.42 -2.69 -6.26
N SER A 57 2.98 -2.88 -7.51
CA SER A 57 1.57 -2.73 -7.88
C SER A 57 1.04 -3.94 -8.67
N GLY A 58 -0.27 -4.00 -8.78
CA GLY A 58 -0.98 -5.01 -9.54
C GLY A 58 -2.49 -4.83 -9.47
N ASP A 59 -3.17 -5.61 -10.30
CA ASP A 59 -4.62 -5.57 -10.45
C ASP A 59 -5.39 -6.18 -9.26
N LYS A 60 -6.58 -5.66 -9.07
CA LYS A 60 -7.65 -6.19 -8.23
C LYS A 60 -8.98 -5.99 -8.96
N GLY A 61 -9.21 -6.78 -10.02
CA GLY A 61 -10.31 -6.55 -10.96
C GLY A 61 -10.10 -5.26 -11.74
N ASP A 62 -11.04 -4.32 -11.68
CA ASP A 62 -10.91 -2.98 -12.28
C ASP A 62 -10.11 -1.99 -11.39
N ASN A 63 -9.70 -2.41 -10.21
CA ASN A 63 -8.89 -1.57 -9.32
C ASN A 63 -7.42 -1.94 -9.42
N ALA A 64 -6.54 -0.99 -9.12
CA ALA A 64 -5.11 -1.24 -8.93
C ALA A 64 -4.72 -1.13 -7.47
N ASN A 65 -3.79 -1.96 -7.03
CA ASN A 65 -3.22 -1.90 -5.69
C ASN A 65 -1.75 -1.49 -5.79
N ILE A 66 -1.32 -0.58 -4.92
CA ILE A 66 0.09 -0.21 -4.75
C ILE A 66 0.48 -0.43 -3.30
N GLY A 67 1.40 -1.35 -3.05
CA GLY A 67 2.04 -1.54 -1.76
C GLY A 67 3.39 -0.84 -1.72
N ILE A 68 3.68 -0.15 -0.61
CA ILE A 68 4.94 0.55 -0.35
C ILE A 68 5.51 0.02 0.96
N ILE A 69 6.81 -0.25 0.98
CA ILE A 69 7.56 -0.60 2.19
C ILE A 69 8.74 0.36 2.32
N SER A 70 8.80 1.07 3.43
CA SER A 70 9.91 1.97 3.71
C SER A 70 11.24 1.21 3.80
N ARG A 71 12.30 1.75 3.19
CA ARG A 71 13.66 1.17 3.28
C ARG A 71 14.22 1.25 4.69
N ARG A 72 13.76 2.24 5.47
CA ARG A 72 14.14 2.50 6.86
C ARG A 72 12.91 2.96 7.63
N PRO A 73 12.73 2.54 8.88
CA PRO A 73 11.60 2.99 9.70
C PRO A 73 11.52 4.51 9.82
N GLU A 74 12.67 5.18 9.85
CA GLU A 74 12.79 6.63 10.00
C GLU A 74 12.23 7.41 8.80
N TYR A 75 12.13 6.79 7.62
CA TYR A 75 11.56 7.41 6.43
C TYR A 75 10.03 7.35 6.39
N LEU A 76 9.43 6.41 7.15
CA LEU A 76 7.98 6.18 7.08
C LEU A 76 7.14 7.41 7.41
N PRO A 77 7.46 8.22 8.44
CA PRO A 77 6.70 9.42 8.74
C PRO A 77 6.64 10.41 7.57
N TYR A 78 7.76 10.63 6.89
CA TYR A 78 7.85 11.54 5.73
C TYR A 78 7.05 11.00 4.54
N ILE A 79 7.11 9.68 4.30
CA ILE A 79 6.36 9.02 3.24
C ILE A 79 4.86 9.09 3.52
N SER A 80 4.45 8.81 4.76
CA SER A 80 3.05 8.81 5.18
C SER A 80 2.42 10.21 5.10
N ASP A 81 3.17 11.24 5.49
CA ASP A 81 2.73 12.63 5.42
C ASP A 81 2.56 13.10 3.97
N ALA A 82 3.50 12.76 3.10
CA ALA A 82 3.50 13.18 1.70
C ALA A 82 2.52 12.40 0.82
N LEU A 83 2.26 11.13 1.13
CA LEU A 83 1.43 10.22 0.33
C LEU A 83 0.05 9.99 0.98
N SER A 84 -0.72 11.05 1.15
CA SER A 84 -2.15 10.91 1.48
C SER A 84 -2.93 10.29 0.32
N SER A 85 -4.12 9.74 0.58
CA SER A 85 -5.02 9.24 -0.48
C SER A 85 -5.28 10.29 -1.55
N ASP A 86 -5.46 11.55 -1.15
CA ASP A 86 -5.71 12.67 -2.07
C ASP A 86 -4.46 13.00 -2.92
N ALA A 87 -3.26 12.95 -2.31
CA ALA A 87 -2.02 13.18 -3.04
C ALA A 87 -1.79 12.13 -4.11
N VAL A 88 -2.03 10.86 -3.78
CA VAL A 88 -1.94 9.73 -4.74
C VAL A 88 -3.02 9.83 -5.81
N ALA A 89 -4.26 10.16 -5.45
CA ALA A 89 -5.34 10.37 -6.41
C ALA A 89 -5.00 11.50 -7.39
N LYS A 90 -4.47 12.62 -6.88
CA LYS A 90 -4.04 13.74 -7.71
C LYS A 90 -2.88 13.35 -8.65
N TYR A 91 -1.94 12.55 -8.16
CA TYR A 91 -0.80 12.09 -8.97
C TYR A 91 -1.25 11.22 -10.15
N PHE A 92 -2.24 10.36 -9.93
CA PHE A 92 -2.77 9.45 -10.94
C PHE A 92 -4.06 9.94 -11.62
N ASN A 93 -4.44 11.20 -11.47
CA ASN A 93 -5.69 11.75 -12.02
C ASN A 93 -5.85 11.63 -13.53
N HIS A 94 -4.76 11.38 -14.26
CA HIS A 94 -4.74 11.16 -15.71
C HIS A 94 -4.96 9.68 -16.10
N ILE A 95 -5.06 8.78 -15.12
CA ILE A 95 -5.19 7.33 -15.35
C ILE A 95 -6.45 6.78 -14.67
N ILE A 96 -6.82 7.32 -13.49
CA ILE A 96 -7.89 6.76 -12.66
C ILE A 96 -9.16 7.61 -12.74
N ASP A 97 -10.31 6.95 -12.88
CA ASP A 97 -11.62 7.58 -12.83
C ASP A 97 -12.26 7.56 -11.42
N GLY A 98 -11.65 6.83 -10.50
CA GLY A 98 -12.16 6.63 -9.14
C GLY A 98 -11.38 7.40 -8.08
N HIS A 99 -11.60 6.99 -6.85
CA HIS A 99 -10.92 7.51 -5.68
C HIS A 99 -9.84 6.55 -5.18
N VAL A 100 -8.94 7.05 -4.33
CA VAL A 100 -7.89 6.26 -3.69
C VAL A 100 -8.25 6.03 -2.22
N ILE A 101 -8.09 4.81 -1.75
CA ILE A 101 -8.19 4.43 -0.35
C ILE A 101 -6.79 4.01 0.11
N SER A 102 -6.37 4.48 1.27
CA SER A 102 -5.06 4.11 1.84
C SER A 102 -5.19 3.56 3.25
N TRP A 103 -4.25 2.74 3.65
CA TRP A 103 -4.10 2.26 5.02
C TRP A 103 -2.65 1.91 5.29
N GLU A 104 -2.29 1.99 6.57
CA GLU A 104 -1.00 1.54 7.05
C GLU A 104 -0.93 0.01 7.12
N VAL A 105 0.27 -0.53 6.92
CA VAL A 105 0.57 -1.96 7.11
C VAL A 105 1.55 -2.09 8.27
N PRO A 106 1.04 -2.17 9.51
CA PRO A 106 1.87 -2.24 10.71
C PRO A 106 2.79 -3.48 10.70
N GLY A 107 3.96 -3.34 11.31
CA GLY A 107 4.92 -4.44 11.43
C GLY A 107 5.91 -4.55 10.27
N ILE A 108 5.62 -3.95 9.12
CA ILE A 108 6.55 -3.91 7.98
C ILE A 108 6.89 -2.48 7.53
N HIS A 109 6.52 -1.48 8.31
CA HIS A 109 6.72 -0.05 7.98
C HIS A 109 6.22 0.30 6.58
N GLY A 110 4.99 -0.12 6.27
CA GLY A 110 4.42 -0.01 4.93
C GLY A 110 3.12 0.77 4.88
N LEU A 111 2.79 1.18 3.66
CA LEU A 111 1.51 1.77 3.26
C LEU A 111 0.93 0.96 2.11
N ASN A 112 -0.39 0.90 2.03
CA ASN A 112 -1.05 0.31 0.89
C ASN A 112 -2.11 1.26 0.34
N PHE A 113 -2.21 1.33 -0.97
CA PHE A 113 -3.18 2.16 -1.70
C PHE A 113 -4.02 1.29 -2.62
N LEU A 114 -5.32 1.49 -2.59
CA LEU A 114 -6.26 0.91 -3.54
C LEU A 114 -6.83 2.03 -4.41
N LEU A 115 -6.47 2.00 -5.69
CA LEU A 115 -6.95 2.93 -6.71
C LEU A 115 -8.20 2.31 -7.35
N LYS A 116 -9.33 2.95 -7.13
CA LYS A 116 -10.63 2.46 -7.65
C LYS A 116 -10.80 2.84 -9.11
N ASN A 117 -11.41 1.94 -9.91
CA ASN A 117 -11.69 2.13 -11.33
C ASN A 117 -10.46 2.63 -12.10
N ALA A 118 -9.32 1.96 -11.88
CA ALA A 118 -8.03 2.39 -12.39
C ALA A 118 -7.60 1.67 -13.67
N LEU A 119 -8.28 0.58 -14.04
CA LEU A 119 -7.81 -0.32 -15.09
C LEU A 119 -8.75 -0.40 -16.31
N GLY A 120 -9.78 0.46 -16.39
CA GLY A 120 -10.69 0.50 -17.55
C GLY A 120 -11.41 -0.83 -17.79
N GLY A 121 -11.98 -1.39 -16.73
CA GLY A 121 -12.62 -2.70 -16.74
C GLY A 121 -11.72 -3.86 -16.31
N GLY A 122 -10.43 -3.65 -16.31
CA GLY A 122 -9.42 -4.61 -15.86
C GLY A 122 -9.23 -5.84 -16.77
N GLY A 123 -8.14 -6.56 -16.56
CA GLY A 123 -7.85 -7.82 -17.23
C GLY A 123 -8.00 -7.77 -18.74
N MET A 124 -8.84 -8.68 -19.27
CA MET A 124 -9.08 -8.81 -20.72
C MET A 124 -9.99 -7.71 -21.31
N ALA A 125 -10.72 -6.99 -20.46
CA ALA A 125 -11.66 -5.95 -20.91
C ALA A 125 -11.00 -4.59 -21.11
N SER A 126 -9.84 -4.37 -20.49
CA SER A 126 -9.12 -3.11 -20.53
C SER A 126 -8.44 -2.88 -21.88
N LEU A 127 -8.58 -1.67 -22.39
CA LEU A 127 -7.81 -1.17 -23.56
C LEU A 127 -6.59 -0.33 -23.14
N ASN A 128 -6.30 -0.25 -21.84
CA ASN A 128 -5.15 0.48 -21.32
C ASN A 128 -3.85 -0.25 -21.71
N VAL A 129 -2.77 0.52 -21.89
CA VAL A 129 -1.42 -0.04 -22.15
C VAL A 129 -0.94 -0.95 -21.02
N ASP A 130 -1.33 -0.61 -19.77
CA ASP A 130 -1.06 -1.41 -18.59
C ASP A 130 -2.39 -1.90 -17.95
N PRO A 131 -3.03 -2.94 -18.51
CA PRO A 131 -4.35 -3.40 -18.08
C PRO A 131 -4.31 -4.09 -16.71
N GLN A 132 -3.12 -4.33 -16.17
CA GLN A 132 -2.90 -4.96 -14.87
C GLN A 132 -2.26 -4.02 -13.83
N GLY A 133 -2.03 -2.75 -14.15
CA GLY A 133 -1.45 -1.77 -13.23
C GLY A 133 -0.07 -2.14 -12.70
N LYS A 134 0.73 -2.87 -13.48
CA LYS A 134 2.07 -3.31 -13.06
C LYS A 134 3.08 -2.18 -13.00
N ALA A 135 2.91 -1.14 -13.82
CA ALA A 135 3.80 0.02 -13.87
C ALA A 135 3.41 1.14 -12.88
N TYR A 136 2.27 1.06 -12.20
CA TYR A 136 1.81 2.14 -11.31
C TYR A 136 2.75 2.37 -10.13
N ALA A 137 3.32 1.31 -9.56
CA ALA A 137 4.32 1.45 -8.50
C ALA A 137 5.59 2.15 -9.01
N GLN A 138 6.06 1.81 -10.21
CA GLN A 138 7.23 2.46 -10.82
C GLN A 138 7.00 3.95 -11.04
N GLN A 139 5.80 4.32 -11.50
CA GLN A 139 5.43 5.73 -11.64
C GLN A 139 5.42 6.43 -10.28
N LEU A 140 4.79 5.84 -9.25
CA LEU A 140 4.73 6.42 -7.92
C LEU A 140 6.11 6.54 -7.26
N LEU A 141 7.06 5.66 -7.58
CA LEU A 141 8.42 5.73 -7.08
C LEU A 141 9.19 7.00 -7.53
N GLU A 142 8.71 7.68 -8.57
CA GLU A 142 9.25 9.00 -9.01
C GLU A 142 8.64 10.18 -8.22
N TYR A 143 7.60 9.95 -7.43
CA TYR A 143 6.97 10.99 -6.61
C TYR A 143 7.98 11.60 -5.65
N LYS A 144 7.97 12.93 -5.53
CA LYS A 144 8.92 13.67 -4.70
C LYS A 144 8.42 13.77 -3.27
N ILE A 145 9.20 13.25 -2.35
CA ILE A 145 8.94 13.27 -0.91
C ILE A 145 9.77 14.38 -0.28
N PRO A 146 9.16 15.34 0.40
CA PRO A 146 9.89 16.29 1.24
C PRO A 146 10.42 15.56 2.48
N ILE A 147 11.71 15.68 2.76
CA ILE A 147 12.37 15.04 3.90
C ILE A 147 13.41 15.99 4.51
N ASP A 148 13.63 15.88 5.82
CA ASP A 148 14.71 16.59 6.47
C ASP A 148 16.07 16.09 5.96
N LYS A 149 16.90 17.03 5.56
CA LYS A 149 18.21 16.76 4.96
C LYS A 149 19.14 16.02 5.91
N ASN A 150 19.11 16.35 7.20
CA ASN A 150 19.99 15.73 8.17
C ASN A 150 19.60 14.26 8.35
N VAL A 151 18.29 13.98 8.45
CA VAL A 151 17.77 12.59 8.54
C VAL A 151 18.15 11.78 7.30
N PHE A 152 18.02 12.37 6.11
CA PHE A 152 18.38 11.70 4.88
C PHE A 152 19.88 11.40 4.80
N ASN A 153 20.72 12.38 5.09
CA ASN A 153 22.18 12.22 5.04
C ASN A 153 22.72 11.27 6.12
N ASP A 154 22.21 11.33 7.34
CA ASP A 154 22.60 10.45 8.44
C ASP A 154 22.38 8.97 8.13
N ILE A 155 21.30 8.68 7.39
CA ILE A 155 20.97 7.32 6.99
C ILE A 155 21.82 6.87 5.80
N GLU A 156 22.03 7.73 4.80
CA GLU A 156 22.90 7.44 3.64
C GLU A 156 24.35 7.22 4.06
N HIS A 157 24.88 8.02 5.01
CA HIS A 157 26.23 7.83 5.55
C HIS A 157 26.46 6.54 6.34
N LYS A 158 25.41 5.97 6.93
CA LYS A 158 25.50 4.68 7.63
C LYS A 158 25.49 3.47 6.69
N LEU A 159 25.28 3.70 5.40
CA LEU A 159 25.19 2.68 4.36
C LEU A 159 26.44 2.56 3.46
N GLY A 160 27.35 3.53 3.53
CA GLY A 160 28.66 3.55 2.86
C GLY A 160 29.76 3.04 3.78
#